data_83b83dc371c3574cd22c31db5b85333f
#
_entry.id   83b83dc371c3574cd22c31db5b85333f
#
_cell.length_a   1.000
_cell.length_b   1.000
_cell.length_c   1.000
_cell.angle_alpha   90.00
_cell.angle_beta   90.00
_cell.angle_gamma   90.00
#
_symmetry.space_group_name_H-M   'P 1'
#
loop_
_entity.id
_entity.type
_entity.pdbx_description
1 polymer ?
#
loop_
_entity_poly.entity_id
_entity_poly.type
_entity_poly.pdbx_seq_one_letter_code
_entity_poly.pdbx_strand_id
1 'polypeptide(L)'
;MRKSADIPARLDRLPVMAPHIVWISILAVNLALEYYDNALFAYTMPAIADSTGLSLGQLGTVSSAFFVGMVAGALAGGWLSDRFGRRQVLVWSTLLYSLGALATAFAPNFEAMILARFVTGVGVQAATSVLLVYVAEMFPSKTRGRFVSILTMGFVVVAPLVALLALVTIPGGGPDTWRHLFIIGSVGLLIAPLVRLVLPESVRWHISRGQFDKAEQIVEKLEARALRRGPLSDPPVITGTDTEQQSLRQVLGNRRVLRVITVVSLGYFGATLGYYLFGNWALYAIVNGLGYSETHAYEVQLIWNVVYCVTPLIALVVMDKVERKTLILITSLVSAVPFVLLGVSTSSPVVMAAGGAVAITTGLVLTVFYAYIPEAIPTGARGLGSGIIIGVGRFGGAVSGVLGAALYGGWGLGGVMITAAACYIAFSLIIVMFGPRTTNRSLEGVAAEELSTNT
;
A
#
# COMPACT_ATOMS: atom_id res chain seq x y z
N MET A 1 -22.95 -22.49 21.70
CA MET A 1 -22.37 -22.56 20.34
C MET A 1 -23.30 -22.05 19.22
N ARG A 2 -24.61 -22.34 19.17
CA ARG A 2 -25.51 -21.80 18.11
C ARG A 2 -25.58 -20.26 18.06
N LYS A 3 -25.61 -19.54 19.20
CA LYS A 3 -25.67 -18.06 19.22
C LYS A 3 -24.44 -17.37 18.61
N SER A 4 -23.25 -17.95 18.66
CA SER A 4 -22.02 -17.31 18.15
C SER A 4 -21.89 -17.37 16.62
N ALA A 5 -22.42 -18.39 15.97
CA ALA A 5 -22.37 -18.54 14.52
C ALA A 5 -23.44 -17.68 13.80
N ASP A 6 -24.50 -17.32 14.50
CA ASP A 6 -25.64 -16.58 13.94
C ASP A 6 -25.37 -15.08 13.77
N ILE A 7 -24.58 -14.47 14.68
CA ILE A 7 -24.29 -13.03 14.68
C ILE A 7 -23.57 -12.57 13.41
N PRO A 8 -22.49 -13.22 12.92
CA PRO A 8 -21.85 -12.84 11.66
C PRO A 8 -22.77 -13.01 10.44
N ALA A 9 -23.60 -14.06 10.41
CA ALA A 9 -24.58 -14.27 9.32
C ALA A 9 -25.62 -13.15 9.26
N ARG A 10 -26.07 -12.68 10.42
CA ARG A 10 -26.99 -11.53 10.54
C ARG A 10 -26.34 -10.23 10.05
N LEU A 11 -25.05 -10.01 10.31
CA LEU A 11 -24.30 -8.88 9.76
C LEU A 11 -24.18 -8.98 8.23
N ASP A 12 -23.86 -10.17 7.72
CA ASP A 12 -23.62 -10.39 6.28
C ASP A 12 -24.89 -10.25 5.40
N ARG A 13 -26.10 -10.39 5.97
CA ARG A 13 -27.39 -10.16 5.25
C ARG A 13 -27.78 -8.71 5.13
N LEU A 14 -27.13 -7.80 5.87
CA LEU A 14 -27.54 -6.40 5.90
C LEU A 14 -27.36 -5.72 4.54
N PRO A 15 -28.30 -4.86 4.13
CA PRO A 15 -28.08 -4.00 2.96
C PRO A 15 -27.06 -2.90 3.29
N VAL A 16 -26.49 -2.31 2.24
CA VAL A 16 -25.66 -1.10 2.42
C VAL A 16 -26.54 0.06 2.92
N MET A 17 -26.12 0.67 4.02
CA MET A 17 -26.85 1.73 4.70
C MET A 17 -25.95 2.95 4.97
N ALA A 18 -26.55 4.07 5.36
CA ALA A 18 -25.84 5.30 5.71
C ALA A 18 -24.65 5.08 6.68
N PRO A 19 -24.75 4.26 7.74
CA PRO A 19 -23.58 3.95 8.57
C PRO A 19 -22.39 3.40 7.78
N HIS A 20 -22.62 2.46 6.86
CA HIS A 20 -21.55 1.90 6.03
C HIS A 20 -20.88 2.96 5.14
N ILE A 21 -21.70 3.90 4.59
CA ILE A 21 -21.17 5.01 3.77
C ILE A 21 -20.34 5.96 4.64
N VAL A 22 -20.82 6.32 5.83
CA VAL A 22 -20.05 7.18 6.75
C VAL A 22 -18.76 6.51 7.19
N TRP A 23 -18.79 5.21 7.54
CA TRP A 23 -17.60 4.48 7.95
C TRP A 23 -16.57 4.41 6.82
N ILE A 24 -17.02 4.05 5.60
CA ILE A 24 -16.09 3.95 4.47
C ILE A 24 -15.51 5.32 4.09
N SER A 25 -16.27 6.41 4.23
CA SER A 25 -15.77 7.76 3.98
C SER A 25 -14.67 8.16 4.98
N ILE A 26 -14.86 7.89 6.27
CA ILE A 26 -13.84 8.15 7.30
C ILE A 26 -12.59 7.29 7.04
N LEU A 27 -12.77 6.01 6.73
CA LEU A 27 -11.68 5.09 6.43
C LEU A 27 -10.94 5.47 5.14
N ALA A 28 -11.66 5.94 4.12
CA ALA A 28 -11.06 6.41 2.87
C ALA A 28 -10.21 7.67 3.06
N VAL A 29 -10.69 8.62 3.86
CA VAL A 29 -9.92 9.81 4.21
C VAL A 29 -8.68 9.43 5.03
N ASN A 30 -8.82 8.51 6.00
CA ASN A 30 -7.67 8.02 6.77
C ASN A 30 -6.62 7.38 5.85
N LEU A 31 -7.04 6.49 4.96
CA LEU A 31 -6.15 5.82 4.00
C LEU A 31 -5.53 6.82 3.01
N ALA A 32 -6.27 7.84 2.60
CA ALA A 32 -5.74 8.91 1.75
C ALA A 32 -4.61 9.68 2.44
N LEU A 33 -4.73 9.98 3.73
CA LEU A 33 -3.67 10.62 4.52
C LEU A 33 -2.44 9.71 4.69
N GLU A 34 -2.64 8.40 4.85
CA GLU A 34 -1.55 7.42 4.89
C GLU A 34 -0.75 7.41 3.56
N TYR A 35 -1.44 7.44 2.43
CA TYR A 35 -0.81 7.52 1.11
C TYR A 35 -0.15 8.87 0.86
N TYR A 36 -0.76 9.95 1.36
CA TYR A 36 -0.17 11.27 1.35
C TYR A 36 1.21 11.27 2.03
N ASP A 37 1.29 10.77 3.26
CA ASP A 37 2.55 10.69 4.02
C ASP A 37 3.60 9.78 3.35
N ASN A 38 3.16 8.69 2.72
CA ASN A 38 4.04 7.76 2.00
C ASN A 38 4.76 8.45 0.84
N ALA A 39 4.06 9.30 0.09
CA ALA A 39 4.61 10.01 -1.06
C ALA A 39 5.36 11.30 -0.66
N LEU A 40 4.94 11.94 0.42
CA LEU A 40 5.30 13.31 0.76
C LEU A 40 6.79 13.56 0.84
N PHE A 41 7.57 12.66 1.46
CA PHE A 41 9.00 12.86 1.62
C PHE A 41 9.74 12.96 0.27
N ALA A 42 9.34 12.16 -0.71
CA ALA A 42 9.94 12.21 -2.05
C ALA A 42 9.69 13.56 -2.73
N TYR A 43 8.52 14.15 -2.54
CA TYR A 43 8.18 15.46 -3.11
C TYR A 43 8.84 16.63 -2.38
N THR A 44 9.14 16.48 -1.11
CA THR A 44 9.77 17.53 -0.29
C THR A 44 11.28 17.39 -0.21
N MET A 45 11.86 16.28 -0.67
CA MET A 45 13.28 15.97 -0.55
C MET A 45 14.20 17.06 -1.11
N PRO A 46 13.97 17.67 -2.30
CA PRO A 46 14.79 18.75 -2.79
C PRO A 46 14.79 19.96 -1.83
N ALA A 47 13.60 20.42 -1.43
CA ALA A 47 13.45 21.56 -0.52
C ALA A 47 14.01 21.29 0.87
N ILE A 48 13.91 20.05 1.37
CA ILE A 48 14.56 19.65 2.63
C ILE A 48 16.10 19.73 2.49
N ALA A 49 16.66 19.23 1.38
CA ALA A 49 18.09 19.30 1.13
C ALA A 49 18.59 20.75 1.16
N ASP A 50 17.91 21.64 0.45
CA ASP A 50 18.29 23.05 0.32
C ASP A 50 18.16 23.80 1.65
N SER A 51 17.09 23.54 2.42
CA SER A 51 16.83 24.25 3.68
C SER A 51 17.67 23.75 4.86
N THR A 52 17.97 22.44 4.91
CA THR A 52 18.64 21.83 6.07
C THR A 52 20.10 21.51 5.83
N GLY A 53 20.57 21.50 4.58
CA GLY A 53 21.92 21.10 4.21
C GLY A 53 22.22 19.62 4.40
N LEU A 54 21.19 18.77 4.51
CA LEU A 54 21.36 17.33 4.66
C LEU A 54 22.04 16.72 3.42
N SER A 55 23.02 15.86 3.65
CA SER A 55 23.70 15.13 2.58
C SER A 55 22.76 14.09 1.94
N LEU A 56 23.11 13.66 0.71
CA LEU A 56 22.38 12.60 -0.01
C LEU A 56 22.20 11.33 0.85
N GLY A 57 23.26 10.91 1.55
CA GLY A 57 23.21 9.74 2.44
C GLY A 57 22.23 9.92 3.60
N GLN A 58 22.18 11.13 4.16
CA GLN A 58 21.23 11.47 5.22
C GLN A 58 19.78 11.48 4.72
N LEU A 59 19.52 12.08 3.56
CA LEU A 59 18.19 12.05 2.92
C LEU A 59 17.73 10.62 2.61
N GLY A 60 18.63 9.81 2.06
CA GLY A 60 18.36 8.38 1.83
C GLY A 60 18.05 7.62 3.12
N THR A 61 18.77 7.92 4.22
CA THR A 61 18.53 7.29 5.52
C THR A 61 17.18 7.69 6.11
N VAL A 62 16.80 8.95 6.00
CA VAL A 62 15.49 9.47 6.45
C VAL A 62 14.36 8.80 5.67
N SER A 63 14.50 8.65 4.34
CA SER A 63 13.56 7.90 3.50
C SER A 63 13.46 6.43 3.92
N SER A 64 14.61 5.77 4.14
CA SER A 64 14.66 4.37 4.56
C SER A 64 14.02 4.14 5.93
N ALA A 65 14.21 5.07 6.88
CA ALA A 65 13.64 4.97 8.22
C ALA A 65 12.11 4.84 8.22
N PHE A 66 11.43 5.55 7.32
CA PHE A 66 9.99 5.43 7.14
C PHE A 66 9.57 4.00 6.76
N PHE A 67 10.23 3.39 5.78
CA PHE A 67 9.91 2.03 5.35
C PHE A 67 10.28 0.96 6.38
N VAL A 68 11.38 1.14 7.13
CA VAL A 68 11.72 0.28 8.27
C VAL A 68 10.63 0.38 9.34
N GLY A 69 10.13 1.59 9.61
CA GLY A 69 8.97 1.82 10.45
C GLY A 69 7.72 1.06 9.94
N MET A 70 7.47 1.08 8.63
CA MET A 70 6.36 0.33 8.04
C MET A 70 6.46 -1.18 8.28
N VAL A 71 7.66 -1.76 8.20
CA VAL A 71 7.86 -3.19 8.53
C VAL A 71 7.48 -3.47 9.99
N ALA A 72 7.95 -2.63 10.91
CA ALA A 72 7.60 -2.76 12.33
C ALA A 72 6.10 -2.58 12.57
N GLY A 73 5.48 -1.61 11.88
CA GLY A 73 4.05 -1.33 11.94
C GLY A 73 3.17 -2.46 11.40
N ALA A 74 3.61 -3.14 10.35
CA ALA A 74 2.90 -4.31 9.81
C ALA A 74 2.79 -5.44 10.82
N LEU A 75 3.90 -5.73 11.51
CA LEU A 75 3.96 -6.77 12.54
C LEU A 75 3.18 -6.38 13.80
N ALA A 76 3.40 -5.16 14.28
CA ALA A 76 2.77 -4.67 15.50
C ALA A 76 1.27 -4.45 15.32
N GLY A 77 0.83 -3.86 14.19
CA GLY A 77 -0.56 -3.51 13.93
C GLY A 77 -1.49 -4.72 13.95
N GLY A 78 -1.10 -5.82 13.29
CA GLY A 78 -1.85 -7.06 13.30
C GLY A 78 -2.02 -7.61 14.73
N TRP A 79 -0.92 -7.81 15.44
CA TRP A 79 -0.91 -8.35 16.81
C TRP A 79 -1.69 -7.46 17.79
N LEU A 80 -1.47 -6.15 17.72
CA LEU A 80 -2.18 -5.19 18.58
C LEU A 80 -3.69 -5.20 18.30
N SER A 81 -4.09 -5.26 17.02
CA SER A 81 -5.50 -5.25 16.64
C SER A 81 -6.24 -6.50 17.11
N ASP A 82 -5.59 -7.65 17.10
CA ASP A 82 -6.16 -8.86 17.68
C ASP A 82 -6.32 -8.74 19.19
N ARG A 83 -5.39 -8.07 19.87
CA ARG A 83 -5.40 -7.94 21.33
C ARG A 83 -6.33 -6.85 21.85
N PHE A 84 -6.34 -5.67 21.22
CA PHE A 84 -7.02 -4.47 21.74
C PHE A 84 -8.26 -4.06 20.95
N GLY A 85 -8.49 -4.67 19.78
CA GLY A 85 -9.60 -4.36 18.89
C GLY A 85 -9.17 -3.51 17.70
N ARG A 86 -9.96 -3.64 16.63
CA ARG A 86 -9.63 -3.00 15.34
C ARG A 86 -9.76 -1.49 15.42
N ARG A 87 -10.87 -1.00 15.97
CA ARG A 87 -11.12 0.44 16.13
C ARG A 87 -10.05 1.10 17.01
N GLN A 88 -9.73 0.49 18.15
CA GLN A 88 -8.79 1.08 19.09
C GLN A 88 -7.39 1.23 18.48
N VAL A 89 -6.90 0.19 17.79
CA VAL A 89 -5.59 0.24 17.14
C VAL A 89 -5.60 1.18 15.95
N LEU A 90 -6.70 1.28 15.19
CA LEU A 90 -6.83 2.26 14.13
C LEU A 90 -6.72 3.70 14.67
N VAL A 91 -7.34 4.00 15.81
CA VAL A 91 -7.19 5.31 16.47
C VAL A 91 -5.74 5.58 16.86
N TRP A 92 -5.08 4.63 17.53
CA TRP A 92 -3.68 4.78 17.98
C TRP A 92 -2.73 4.96 16.80
N SER A 93 -2.87 4.15 15.76
CA SER A 93 -2.02 4.23 14.58
C SER A 93 -2.23 5.52 13.79
N THR A 94 -3.49 6.01 13.70
CA THR A 94 -3.80 7.31 13.11
C THR A 94 -3.15 8.45 13.88
N LEU A 95 -3.25 8.45 15.21
CA LEU A 95 -2.56 9.44 16.06
C LEU A 95 -1.04 9.33 15.89
N LEU A 96 -0.50 8.13 15.84
CA LEU A 96 0.94 7.90 15.78
C LEU A 96 1.54 8.45 14.47
N TYR A 97 0.96 8.13 13.30
CA TYR A 97 1.50 8.65 12.05
C TYR A 97 1.31 10.16 11.93
N SER A 98 0.20 10.69 12.41
CA SER A 98 -0.07 12.13 12.34
C SER A 98 0.85 12.94 13.26
N LEU A 99 1.14 12.45 14.47
CA LEU A 99 2.13 13.03 15.36
C LEU A 99 3.55 12.93 14.76
N GLY A 100 3.86 11.80 14.12
CA GLY A 100 5.12 11.61 13.42
C GLY A 100 5.29 12.57 12.23
N ALA A 101 4.23 12.83 11.45
CA ALA A 101 4.24 13.83 10.39
C ALA A 101 4.47 15.23 10.98
N LEU A 102 3.74 15.58 12.04
CA LEU A 102 3.92 16.86 12.72
C LEU A 102 5.34 17.00 13.30
N ALA A 103 5.87 15.95 13.93
CA ALA A 103 7.24 15.92 14.42
C ALA A 103 8.27 16.10 13.29
N THR A 104 8.01 15.54 12.10
CA THR A 104 8.86 15.75 10.91
C THR A 104 8.87 17.22 10.50
N ALA A 105 7.70 17.91 10.52
CA ALA A 105 7.60 19.31 10.19
C ALA A 105 8.47 20.20 11.11
N PHE A 106 8.61 19.83 12.37
CA PHE A 106 9.34 20.59 13.39
C PHE A 106 10.67 19.94 13.79
N ALA A 107 11.16 18.96 13.04
CA ALA A 107 12.42 18.30 13.34
C ALA A 107 13.59 19.31 13.32
N PRO A 108 14.33 19.46 14.44
CA PRO A 108 15.41 20.44 14.54
C PRO A 108 16.72 19.92 13.92
N ASN A 109 16.86 18.61 13.75
CA ASN A 109 18.09 17.97 13.28
C ASN A 109 17.78 16.64 12.57
N PHE A 110 18.82 16.03 12.02
CA PHE A 110 18.76 14.77 11.30
C PHE A 110 18.20 13.60 12.13
N GLU A 111 18.65 13.45 13.36
CA GLU A 111 18.24 12.36 14.27
C GLU A 111 16.75 12.44 14.61
N ALA A 112 16.27 13.65 14.90
CA ALA A 112 14.84 13.87 15.15
C ALA A 112 14.00 13.56 13.92
N MET A 113 14.48 13.90 12.71
CA MET A 113 13.79 13.62 11.46
C MET A 113 13.72 12.11 11.20
N ILE A 114 14.81 11.35 11.41
CA ILE A 114 14.82 9.88 11.30
C ILE A 114 13.78 9.28 12.25
N LEU A 115 13.80 9.67 13.52
CA LEU A 115 12.88 9.12 14.52
C LEU A 115 11.42 9.45 14.15
N ALA A 116 11.14 10.69 13.76
CA ALA A 116 9.81 11.12 13.34
C ALA A 116 9.31 10.31 12.14
N ARG A 117 10.15 10.11 11.12
CA ARG A 117 9.80 9.32 9.92
C ARG A 117 9.64 7.84 10.23
N PHE A 118 10.45 7.26 11.10
CA PHE A 118 10.27 5.89 11.58
C PHE A 118 8.91 5.74 12.29
N VAL A 119 8.58 6.63 13.21
CA VAL A 119 7.29 6.63 13.94
C VAL A 119 6.12 6.79 12.99
N THR A 120 6.23 7.69 12.00
CA THR A 120 5.22 7.85 10.94
C THR A 120 5.01 6.54 10.19
N GLY A 121 6.09 5.88 9.78
CA GLY A 121 6.04 4.59 9.06
C GLY A 121 5.34 3.49 9.87
N VAL A 122 5.65 3.38 11.17
CA VAL A 122 4.96 2.43 12.09
C VAL A 122 3.46 2.69 12.10
N GLY A 123 3.05 3.94 12.27
CA GLY A 123 1.64 4.33 12.31
C GLY A 123 0.92 4.07 10.99
N VAL A 124 1.49 4.48 9.87
CA VAL A 124 0.94 4.31 8.51
C VAL A 124 0.64 2.84 8.23
N GLN A 125 1.62 1.97 8.39
CA GLN A 125 1.43 0.56 8.04
C GLN A 125 0.52 -0.19 9.02
N ALA A 126 0.56 0.15 10.30
CA ALA A 126 -0.37 -0.40 11.27
C ALA A 126 -1.81 0.00 10.94
N ALA A 127 -2.06 1.27 10.59
CA ALA A 127 -3.38 1.76 10.21
C ALA A 127 -3.88 1.07 8.94
N THR A 128 -3.09 1.01 7.85
CA THR A 128 -3.44 0.32 6.60
C THR A 128 -3.86 -1.13 6.85
N SER A 129 -3.07 -1.87 7.62
CA SER A 129 -3.33 -3.30 7.90
C SER A 129 -4.66 -3.49 8.63
N VAL A 130 -4.89 -2.71 9.67
CA VAL A 130 -6.10 -2.81 10.52
C VAL A 130 -7.34 -2.32 9.79
N LEU A 131 -7.22 -1.27 8.98
CA LEU A 131 -8.31 -0.70 8.19
C LEU A 131 -8.90 -1.74 7.22
N LEU A 132 -8.05 -2.46 6.49
CA LEU A 132 -8.50 -3.50 5.56
C LEU A 132 -9.20 -4.65 6.29
N VAL A 133 -8.67 -5.07 7.45
CA VAL A 133 -9.32 -6.08 8.29
C VAL A 133 -10.68 -5.58 8.81
N TYR A 134 -10.76 -4.33 9.26
CA TYR A 134 -12.01 -3.74 9.72
C TYR A 134 -13.10 -3.77 8.63
N VAL A 135 -12.75 -3.41 7.39
CA VAL A 135 -13.68 -3.48 6.25
C VAL A 135 -14.10 -4.92 5.97
N ALA A 136 -13.16 -5.85 6.02
CA ALA A 136 -13.46 -7.28 5.82
C ALA A 136 -14.39 -7.85 6.90
N GLU A 137 -14.35 -7.34 8.13
CA GLU A 137 -15.14 -7.82 9.27
C GLU A 137 -16.49 -7.13 9.45
N MET A 138 -16.62 -5.86 9.04
CA MET A 138 -17.80 -5.02 9.34
C MET A 138 -18.71 -4.74 8.15
N PHE A 139 -18.27 -5.06 6.93
CA PHE A 139 -19.07 -4.80 5.73
C PHE A 139 -19.70 -6.10 5.18
N PRO A 140 -20.94 -6.02 4.63
CA PRO A 140 -21.63 -7.18 4.10
C PRO A 140 -20.83 -7.92 3.02
N SER A 141 -20.83 -9.25 3.06
CA SER A 141 -20.00 -10.10 2.19
C SER A 141 -20.20 -9.82 0.70
N LYS A 142 -21.46 -9.59 0.26
CA LYS A 142 -21.81 -9.31 -1.14
C LYS A 142 -21.21 -8.02 -1.70
N THR A 143 -20.92 -7.04 -0.84
CA THR A 143 -20.45 -5.70 -1.25
C THR A 143 -19.04 -5.37 -0.77
N ARG A 144 -18.45 -6.22 0.06
CA ARG A 144 -17.12 -6.04 0.66
C ARG A 144 -16.03 -5.75 -0.38
N GLY A 145 -15.98 -6.53 -1.46
CA GLY A 145 -15.01 -6.32 -2.53
C GLY A 145 -15.12 -4.92 -3.16
N ARG A 146 -16.35 -4.42 -3.36
CA ARG A 146 -16.58 -3.07 -3.88
C ARG A 146 -16.03 -1.98 -2.95
N PHE A 147 -16.22 -2.14 -1.63
CA PHE A 147 -15.70 -1.18 -0.66
C PHE A 147 -14.18 -1.22 -0.55
N VAL A 148 -13.56 -2.40 -0.61
CA VAL A 148 -12.10 -2.53 -0.69
C VAL A 148 -11.57 -1.86 -1.95
N SER A 149 -12.24 -2.03 -3.11
CA SER A 149 -11.85 -1.36 -4.35
C SER A 149 -11.97 0.16 -4.26
N ILE A 150 -13.01 0.70 -3.62
CA ILE A 150 -13.16 2.15 -3.38
C ILE A 150 -11.99 2.68 -2.56
N LEU A 151 -11.59 1.97 -1.50
CA LEU A 151 -10.44 2.36 -0.68
C LEU A 151 -9.14 2.36 -1.48
N THR A 152 -8.89 1.30 -2.25
CA THR A 152 -7.65 1.18 -3.03
C THR A 152 -7.59 2.16 -4.20
N MET A 153 -8.73 2.56 -4.78
CA MET A 153 -8.78 3.65 -5.77
C MET A 153 -8.31 5.00 -5.18
N GLY A 154 -8.50 5.22 -3.88
CA GLY A 154 -8.02 6.43 -3.20
C GLY A 154 -6.52 6.66 -3.40
N PHE A 155 -5.72 5.60 -3.45
CA PHE A 155 -4.28 5.69 -3.72
C PHE A 155 -3.96 6.39 -5.05
N VAL A 156 -4.67 6.03 -6.10
CA VAL A 156 -4.43 6.57 -7.46
C VAL A 156 -4.76 8.06 -7.53
N VAL A 157 -5.80 8.50 -6.80
CA VAL A 157 -6.24 9.91 -6.77
C VAL A 157 -5.36 10.78 -5.88
N VAL A 158 -4.81 10.22 -4.80
CA VAL A 158 -4.00 10.98 -3.83
C VAL A 158 -2.65 11.41 -4.43
N ALA A 159 -2.02 10.57 -5.26
CA ALA A 159 -0.71 10.87 -5.84
C ALA A 159 -0.67 12.20 -6.63
N PRO A 160 -1.59 12.48 -7.59
CA PRO A 160 -1.62 13.79 -8.25
C PRO A 160 -2.00 14.94 -7.31
N LEU A 161 -2.81 14.70 -6.27
CA LEU A 161 -3.14 15.73 -5.28
C LEU A 161 -1.91 16.14 -4.47
N VAL A 162 -1.08 15.19 -4.04
CA VAL A 162 0.20 15.48 -3.35
C VAL A 162 1.14 16.25 -4.26
N ALA A 163 1.26 15.84 -5.54
CA ALA A 163 2.10 16.52 -6.52
C ALA A 163 1.62 17.95 -6.78
N LEU A 164 0.31 18.16 -6.89
CA LEU A 164 -0.28 19.48 -7.06
C LEU A 164 -0.03 20.37 -5.84
N LEU A 165 -0.24 19.85 -4.63
CA LEU A 165 0.03 20.59 -3.39
C LEU A 165 1.51 20.97 -3.29
N ALA A 166 2.42 20.07 -3.64
CA ALA A 166 3.85 20.35 -3.67
C ALA A 166 4.19 21.43 -4.72
N LEU A 167 3.62 21.34 -5.93
CA LEU A 167 3.80 22.32 -7.00
C LEU A 167 3.37 23.74 -6.60
N VAL A 168 2.23 23.86 -5.93
CA VAL A 168 1.70 25.21 -5.55
C VAL A 168 2.33 25.76 -4.25
N THR A 169 2.98 24.91 -3.47
CA THR A 169 3.50 25.29 -2.16
C THR A 169 5.01 25.54 -2.17
N ILE A 170 5.78 24.68 -2.83
CA ILE A 170 7.25 24.69 -2.73
C ILE A 170 7.89 25.73 -3.68
N PRO A 171 7.63 25.71 -5.00
CA PRO A 171 8.27 26.63 -5.92
C PRO A 171 7.96 28.10 -5.59
N GLY A 172 8.99 28.90 -5.47
CA GLY A 172 8.87 30.33 -5.10
C GLY A 172 8.50 30.60 -3.64
N GLY A 173 8.36 29.55 -2.83
CA GLY A 173 8.20 29.65 -1.38
C GLY A 173 9.52 29.88 -0.64
N GLY A 174 9.46 30.14 0.63
CA GLY A 174 10.66 30.22 1.47
C GLY A 174 11.24 28.82 1.76
N PRO A 175 12.46 28.74 2.32
CA PRO A 175 13.19 27.49 2.53
C PRO A 175 12.46 26.47 3.41
N ASP A 176 11.51 26.92 4.23
CA ASP A 176 10.76 26.07 5.16
C ASP A 176 9.34 25.71 4.67
N THR A 177 8.97 26.04 3.42
CA THR A 177 7.62 25.78 2.90
C THR A 177 7.25 24.30 2.87
N TRP A 178 8.22 23.40 2.72
CA TRP A 178 8.01 21.95 2.81
C TRP A 178 7.40 21.52 4.15
N ARG A 179 7.62 22.24 5.23
CA ARG A 179 7.06 21.95 6.57
C ARG A 179 5.54 22.04 6.58
N HIS A 180 4.95 22.95 5.80
CA HIS A 180 3.50 23.09 5.68
C HIS A 180 2.84 21.83 5.15
N LEU A 181 3.50 21.13 4.23
CA LEU A 181 2.99 19.88 3.68
C LEU A 181 2.95 18.76 4.74
N PHE A 182 3.95 18.69 5.62
CA PHE A 182 3.91 17.76 6.76
C PHE A 182 2.87 18.15 7.82
N ILE A 183 2.63 19.46 8.03
CA ILE A 183 1.54 19.94 8.88
C ILE A 183 0.19 19.53 8.30
N ILE A 184 -0.01 19.60 6.98
CA ILE A 184 -1.22 19.09 6.32
C ILE A 184 -1.36 17.57 6.55
N GLY A 185 -0.26 16.79 6.46
CA GLY A 185 -0.25 15.36 6.79
C GLY A 185 -0.72 15.05 8.22
N SER A 186 -0.53 15.98 9.16
CA SER A 186 -0.98 15.81 10.54
C SER A 186 -2.51 15.97 10.76
N VAL A 187 -3.28 16.29 9.73
CA VAL A 187 -4.76 16.39 9.78
C VAL A 187 -5.41 15.10 10.28
N GLY A 188 -4.74 13.96 10.17
CA GLY A 188 -5.17 12.71 10.80
C GLY A 188 -5.41 12.82 12.31
N LEU A 189 -4.83 13.81 13.01
CA LEU A 189 -5.16 14.14 14.41
C LEU A 189 -6.64 14.50 14.60
N LEU A 190 -7.29 15.07 13.57
CA LEU A 190 -8.73 15.34 13.57
C LEU A 190 -9.56 14.11 13.16
N ILE A 191 -8.98 13.21 12.40
CA ILE A 191 -9.65 11.98 11.94
C ILE A 191 -9.69 10.92 13.06
N ALA A 192 -8.65 10.82 13.88
CA ALA A 192 -8.61 9.84 14.96
C ALA A 192 -9.78 9.94 15.96
N PRO A 193 -10.19 11.13 16.43
CA PRO A 193 -11.43 11.29 17.22
C PRO A 193 -12.69 10.85 16.46
N LEU A 194 -12.80 11.14 15.15
CA LEU A 194 -13.93 10.70 14.34
C LEU A 194 -14.00 9.17 14.24
N VAL A 195 -12.85 8.50 14.03
CA VAL A 195 -12.76 7.03 14.09
C VAL A 195 -13.27 6.52 15.45
N ARG A 196 -12.83 7.13 16.54
CA ARG A 196 -13.21 6.74 17.90
C ARG A 196 -14.71 6.89 18.17
N LEU A 197 -15.33 7.97 17.70
CA LEU A 197 -16.70 8.35 18.02
C LEU A 197 -17.72 7.69 17.09
N VAL A 198 -17.37 7.49 15.82
CA VAL A 198 -18.31 7.09 14.78
C VAL A 198 -18.25 5.59 14.45
N LEU A 199 -17.07 5.00 14.46
CA LEU A 199 -16.91 3.58 14.13
C LEU A 199 -17.22 2.72 15.37
N PRO A 200 -18.06 1.68 15.26
CA PRO A 200 -18.17 0.64 16.30
C PRO A 200 -16.91 -0.23 16.30
N GLU A 201 -16.68 -0.98 17.37
CA GLU A 201 -15.66 -2.03 17.35
C GLU A 201 -16.14 -3.21 16.49
N SER A 202 -15.20 -4.02 16.00
CA SER A 202 -15.52 -5.16 15.15
C SER A 202 -16.40 -6.19 15.87
N VAL A 203 -17.50 -6.56 15.22
CA VAL A 203 -18.41 -7.63 15.69
C VAL A 203 -17.65 -8.96 15.82
N ARG A 204 -16.80 -9.30 14.83
CA ARG A 204 -16.02 -10.54 14.85
C ARG A 204 -14.97 -10.54 15.96
N TRP A 205 -14.38 -9.39 16.26
CA TRP A 205 -13.45 -9.25 17.38
C TRP A 205 -14.16 -9.43 18.73
N HIS A 206 -15.34 -8.86 18.94
CA HIS A 206 -16.11 -9.09 20.15
C HIS A 206 -16.44 -10.57 20.35
N ILE A 207 -16.83 -11.27 19.27
CA ILE A 207 -17.09 -12.72 19.32
C ILE A 207 -15.84 -13.50 19.70
N SER A 208 -14.67 -13.21 19.11
CA SER A 208 -13.40 -13.88 19.43
C SER A 208 -12.96 -13.68 20.89
N ARG A 209 -13.48 -12.62 21.55
CA ARG A 209 -13.24 -12.32 22.95
C ARG A 209 -14.34 -12.83 23.89
N GLY A 210 -15.32 -13.57 23.37
CA GLY A 210 -16.45 -14.06 24.15
C GLY A 210 -17.45 -12.97 24.58
N GLN A 211 -17.36 -11.77 24.01
CA GLN A 211 -18.20 -10.62 24.33
C GLN A 211 -19.45 -10.62 23.44
N PHE A 212 -20.23 -11.70 23.46
CA PHE A 212 -21.38 -11.92 22.58
C PHE A 212 -22.45 -10.83 22.69
N ASP A 213 -22.74 -10.36 23.91
CA ASP A 213 -23.76 -9.33 24.15
C ASP A 213 -23.41 -8.01 23.44
N LYS A 214 -22.12 -7.62 23.44
CA LYS A 214 -21.67 -6.42 22.72
C LYS A 214 -21.75 -6.59 21.20
N ALA A 215 -21.38 -7.77 20.71
CA ALA A 215 -21.51 -8.09 19.29
C ALA A 215 -22.98 -8.05 18.84
N GLU A 216 -23.87 -8.62 19.63
CA GLU A 216 -25.32 -8.65 19.37
C GLU A 216 -25.90 -7.24 19.36
N GLN A 217 -25.59 -6.40 20.36
CA GLN A 217 -26.05 -5.01 20.41
C GLN A 217 -25.65 -4.19 19.17
N ILE A 218 -24.48 -4.41 18.61
CA ILE A 218 -24.05 -3.71 17.39
C ILE A 218 -24.90 -4.16 16.22
N VAL A 219 -25.09 -5.48 16.04
CA VAL A 219 -25.88 -6.04 14.93
C VAL A 219 -27.35 -5.65 15.05
N GLU A 220 -27.95 -5.72 16.23
CA GLU A 220 -29.33 -5.30 16.47
C GLU A 220 -29.58 -3.83 16.11
N LYS A 221 -28.66 -2.93 16.49
CA LYS A 221 -28.74 -1.52 16.09
C LYS A 221 -28.72 -1.33 14.57
N LEU A 222 -27.95 -2.14 13.87
CA LEU A 222 -27.87 -2.10 12.41
C LEU A 222 -29.13 -2.71 11.78
N GLU A 223 -29.61 -3.85 12.29
CA GLU A 223 -30.85 -4.50 11.84
C GLU A 223 -32.07 -3.59 12.06
N ALA A 224 -32.17 -2.94 13.23
CA ALA A 224 -33.26 -1.99 13.50
C ALA A 224 -33.28 -0.82 12.50
N ARG A 225 -32.13 -0.38 12.04
CA ARG A 225 -32.04 0.65 10.97
C ARG A 225 -32.40 0.08 9.60
N ALA A 226 -32.02 -1.16 9.31
CA ALA A 226 -32.33 -1.82 8.05
C ALA A 226 -33.82 -2.11 7.93
N LEU A 227 -34.48 -2.58 9.00
CA LEU A 227 -35.91 -2.87 9.05
C LEU A 227 -36.79 -1.63 8.79
N ARG A 228 -36.29 -0.42 9.12
CA ARG A 228 -36.99 0.83 8.75
C ARG A 228 -37.05 1.07 7.24
N ARG A 229 -36.22 0.36 6.43
CA ARG A 229 -36.17 0.49 4.98
C ARG A 229 -36.89 -0.64 4.24
N GLY A 230 -37.15 -1.75 4.93
CA GLY A 230 -37.83 -2.90 4.38
C GLY A 230 -37.52 -4.21 5.14
N PRO A 231 -38.19 -5.29 4.80
CA PRO A 231 -37.95 -6.59 5.41
C PRO A 231 -36.53 -7.09 5.10
N LEU A 232 -35.92 -7.76 6.07
CA LEU A 232 -34.62 -8.43 5.89
C LEU A 232 -34.84 -9.86 5.41
N SER A 233 -33.97 -10.33 4.51
CA SER A 233 -33.90 -11.76 4.16
C SER A 233 -33.42 -12.59 5.35
N ASP A 234 -33.70 -13.89 5.32
CA ASP A 234 -33.14 -14.79 6.33
C ASP A 234 -31.60 -14.77 6.32
N PRO A 235 -30.96 -14.95 7.48
CA PRO A 235 -29.51 -15.03 7.56
C PRO A 235 -29.01 -16.18 6.68
N PRO A 236 -27.91 -16.01 5.92
CA PRO A 236 -27.34 -17.09 5.16
C PRO A 236 -26.92 -18.22 6.10
N VAL A 237 -27.29 -19.44 5.76
CA VAL A 237 -26.82 -20.62 6.50
C VAL A 237 -25.31 -20.72 6.28
N ILE A 238 -24.54 -20.55 7.33
CA ILE A 238 -23.09 -20.79 7.28
C ILE A 238 -22.91 -22.31 7.22
N THR A 239 -22.93 -22.88 6.03
CA THR A 239 -22.45 -24.24 5.79
C THR A 239 -20.93 -24.16 5.93
N GLY A 240 -20.46 -24.45 7.14
CA GLY A 240 -19.04 -24.38 7.46
C GLY A 240 -18.23 -25.41 6.68
N THR A 241 -17.67 -25.00 5.56
CA THR A 241 -16.38 -25.46 5.12
C THR A 241 -15.39 -24.34 5.46
N ASP A 242 -15.19 -24.10 6.75
CA ASP A 242 -14.05 -23.30 7.21
C ASP A 242 -12.80 -24.08 6.76
N THR A 243 -12.21 -23.64 5.66
CA THR A 243 -10.86 -24.07 5.32
C THR A 243 -10.00 -23.61 6.47
N GLU A 244 -9.60 -24.55 7.33
CA GLU A 244 -8.86 -24.29 8.55
C GLU A 244 -7.64 -23.42 8.22
N GLN A 245 -7.58 -22.21 8.78
CA GLN A 245 -6.46 -21.31 8.54
C GLN A 245 -5.19 -21.95 9.12
N GLN A 246 -4.23 -22.19 8.26
CA GLN A 246 -2.95 -22.77 8.66
C GLN A 246 -2.21 -21.83 9.60
N SER A 247 -1.68 -22.37 10.67
CA SER A 247 -0.79 -21.63 11.59
C SER A 247 0.53 -21.28 10.89
N LEU A 248 1.24 -20.27 11.39
CA LEU A 248 2.55 -19.87 10.86
C LEU A 248 3.52 -21.07 10.80
N ARG A 249 3.50 -21.96 11.81
CA ARG A 249 4.33 -23.16 11.86
C ARG A 249 3.99 -24.16 10.75
N GLN A 250 2.71 -24.32 10.43
CA GLN A 250 2.25 -25.21 9.35
C GLN A 250 2.62 -24.61 7.98
N VAL A 251 2.45 -23.31 7.78
CA VAL A 251 2.84 -22.60 6.54
C VAL A 251 4.34 -22.72 6.31
N LEU A 252 5.17 -22.43 7.32
CA LEU A 252 6.63 -22.50 7.22
C LEU A 252 7.14 -23.95 7.15
N GLY A 253 6.42 -24.92 7.69
CA GLY A 253 6.75 -26.35 7.63
C GLY A 253 6.44 -26.99 6.26
N ASN A 254 5.58 -26.37 5.45
CA ASN A 254 5.26 -26.86 4.12
C ASN A 254 6.29 -26.30 3.10
N ARG A 255 7.25 -27.14 2.68
CA ARG A 255 8.32 -26.74 1.76
C ARG A 255 7.82 -26.14 0.45
N ARG A 256 6.67 -26.60 -0.06
CA ARG A 256 6.10 -26.10 -1.33
C ARG A 256 5.51 -24.71 -1.16
N VAL A 257 4.69 -24.52 -0.14
CA VAL A 257 4.14 -23.20 0.21
C VAL A 257 5.26 -22.21 0.51
N LEU A 258 6.27 -22.64 1.27
CA LEU A 258 7.45 -21.82 1.57
C LEU A 258 8.20 -21.42 0.31
N ARG A 259 8.39 -22.35 -0.65
CA ARG A 259 9.03 -22.04 -1.96
C ARG A 259 8.26 -20.96 -2.70
N VAL A 260 6.94 -21.09 -2.83
CA VAL A 260 6.11 -20.08 -3.51
C VAL A 260 6.21 -18.73 -2.81
N ILE A 261 6.05 -18.70 -1.48
CA ILE A 261 6.19 -17.46 -0.69
C ILE A 261 7.57 -16.83 -0.91
N THR A 262 8.64 -17.62 -0.90
CA THR A 262 10.01 -17.13 -1.10
C THR A 262 10.20 -16.55 -2.50
N VAL A 263 9.79 -17.27 -3.55
CA VAL A 263 9.91 -16.82 -4.94
C VAL A 263 9.14 -15.52 -5.16
N VAL A 264 7.86 -15.49 -4.72
CA VAL A 264 7.02 -14.32 -4.89
C VAL A 264 7.52 -13.14 -4.05
N SER A 265 8.06 -13.39 -2.84
CA SER A 265 8.67 -12.36 -1.99
C SER A 265 9.93 -11.76 -2.61
N LEU A 266 10.83 -12.59 -3.14
CA LEU A 266 12.04 -12.11 -3.81
C LEU A 266 11.71 -11.29 -5.06
N GLY A 267 10.73 -11.75 -5.84
CA GLY A 267 10.22 -10.98 -6.96
C GLY A 267 9.66 -9.63 -6.50
N TYR A 268 8.79 -9.64 -5.50
CA TYR A 268 8.16 -8.41 -5.01
C TYR A 268 9.17 -7.42 -4.39
N PHE A 269 10.19 -7.92 -3.70
CA PHE A 269 11.31 -7.09 -3.25
C PHE A 269 11.96 -6.34 -4.41
N GLY A 270 12.28 -7.03 -5.52
CA GLY A 270 12.85 -6.39 -6.71
C GLY A 270 11.92 -5.35 -7.34
N ALA A 271 10.63 -5.68 -7.51
CA ALA A 271 9.64 -4.77 -8.06
C ALA A 271 9.48 -3.49 -7.21
N THR A 272 9.37 -3.64 -5.88
CA THR A 272 9.22 -2.51 -4.96
C THR A 272 10.50 -1.70 -4.84
N LEU A 273 11.67 -2.33 -4.87
CA LEU A 273 12.95 -1.62 -4.92
C LEU A 273 13.02 -0.72 -6.15
N GLY A 274 12.73 -1.24 -7.36
CA GLY A 274 12.70 -0.45 -8.58
C GLY A 274 11.66 0.66 -8.55
N TYR A 275 10.45 0.38 -8.05
CA TYR A 275 9.39 1.37 -7.89
C TYR A 275 9.80 2.54 -6.99
N TYR A 276 10.37 2.24 -5.83
CA TYR A 276 10.76 3.28 -4.87
C TYR A 276 12.09 3.97 -5.25
N LEU A 277 12.98 3.35 -6.02
CA LEU A 277 14.11 4.03 -6.62
C LEU A 277 13.62 5.16 -7.54
N PHE A 278 12.68 4.86 -8.42
CA PHE A 278 12.06 5.90 -9.27
C PHE A 278 11.28 6.91 -8.42
N GLY A 279 10.34 6.45 -7.59
CA GLY A 279 9.42 7.33 -6.86
C GLY A 279 10.13 8.29 -5.89
N ASN A 280 11.19 7.85 -5.22
CA ASN A 280 11.89 8.67 -4.22
C ASN A 280 12.95 9.60 -4.82
N TRP A 281 13.56 9.22 -5.95
CA TRP A 281 14.76 9.92 -6.44
C TRP A 281 14.58 10.68 -7.73
N ALA A 282 13.51 10.40 -8.53
CA ALA A 282 13.33 11.02 -9.82
C ALA A 282 13.16 12.54 -9.71
N LEU A 283 12.28 13.03 -8.84
CA LEU A 283 12.07 14.47 -8.66
C LEU A 283 13.34 15.17 -8.15
N TYR A 284 14.00 14.60 -7.13
CA TYR A 284 15.27 15.13 -6.63
C TYR A 284 16.31 15.28 -7.75
N ALA A 285 16.41 14.26 -8.60
CA ALA A 285 17.38 14.26 -9.70
C ALA A 285 17.01 15.25 -10.83
N ILE A 286 15.73 15.50 -11.06
CA ILE A 286 15.28 16.49 -12.05
C ILE A 286 15.60 17.91 -11.56
N VAL A 287 15.33 18.19 -10.29
CA VAL A 287 15.62 19.50 -9.69
C VAL A 287 17.12 19.75 -9.61
N ASN A 288 17.89 18.82 -9.04
CA ASN A 288 19.29 19.02 -8.69
C ASN A 288 20.28 18.50 -9.75
N GLY A 289 19.84 17.65 -10.69
CA GLY A 289 20.73 17.00 -11.67
C GLY A 289 20.55 17.46 -13.11
N LEU A 290 19.31 17.80 -13.52
CA LEU A 290 19.04 18.18 -14.91
C LEU A 290 19.00 19.70 -15.13
N GLY A 291 19.10 20.49 -14.07
CA GLY A 291 19.11 21.97 -14.14
C GLY A 291 17.74 22.55 -14.53
N TYR A 292 16.64 21.83 -14.33
CA TYR A 292 15.32 22.37 -14.55
C TYR A 292 14.95 23.37 -13.46
N SER A 293 14.12 24.37 -13.82
CA SER A 293 13.54 25.22 -12.79
C SER A 293 12.69 24.36 -11.85
N GLU A 294 12.65 24.73 -10.60
CA GLU A 294 11.91 24.00 -9.58
C GLU A 294 10.43 23.83 -9.99
N THR A 295 9.78 24.91 -10.43
CA THR A 295 8.38 24.84 -10.94
C THR A 295 8.23 23.81 -12.03
N HIS A 296 9.11 23.81 -13.05
CA HIS A 296 9.02 22.89 -14.17
C HIS A 296 9.23 21.43 -13.73
N ALA A 297 10.11 21.15 -12.79
CA ALA A 297 10.31 19.82 -12.25
C ALA A 297 9.06 19.28 -11.54
N TYR A 298 8.38 20.12 -10.75
CA TYR A 298 7.11 19.74 -10.10
C TYR A 298 5.97 19.61 -11.09
N GLU A 299 5.91 20.39 -12.18
CA GLU A 299 4.96 20.19 -13.27
C GLU A 299 5.14 18.84 -13.95
N VAL A 300 6.37 18.46 -14.28
CA VAL A 300 6.69 17.13 -14.84
C VAL A 300 6.23 16.02 -13.90
N GLN A 301 6.51 16.15 -12.62
CA GLN A 301 6.09 15.20 -11.60
C GLN A 301 4.55 15.10 -11.50
N LEU A 302 3.84 16.21 -11.55
CA LEU A 302 2.38 16.23 -11.55
C LEU A 302 1.82 15.50 -12.78
N ILE A 303 2.36 15.76 -13.97
CA ILE A 303 1.95 15.09 -15.21
C ILE A 303 2.13 13.56 -15.08
N TRP A 304 3.26 13.09 -14.54
CA TRP A 304 3.48 11.66 -14.32
C TRP A 304 2.43 11.03 -13.41
N ASN A 305 2.03 11.73 -12.34
CA ASN A 305 1.01 11.23 -11.43
C ASN A 305 -0.40 11.26 -12.05
N VAL A 306 -0.72 12.26 -12.86
CA VAL A 306 -1.99 12.29 -13.60
C VAL A 306 -2.06 11.15 -14.61
N VAL A 307 -0.97 10.92 -15.34
CA VAL A 307 -0.85 9.81 -16.31
C VAL A 307 -0.92 8.45 -15.60
N TYR A 308 -0.34 8.32 -14.38
CA TYR A 308 -0.46 7.12 -13.55
C TYR A 308 -1.92 6.72 -13.27
N CYS A 309 -2.86 7.69 -13.19
CA CYS A 309 -4.27 7.42 -12.97
C CYS A 309 -4.93 6.59 -14.09
N VAL A 310 -4.33 6.50 -15.27
CA VAL A 310 -4.82 5.67 -16.38
C VAL A 310 -4.52 4.17 -16.15
N THR A 311 -3.57 3.85 -15.30
CA THR A 311 -3.11 2.47 -15.04
C THR A 311 -4.21 1.47 -14.68
N PRO A 312 -5.12 1.76 -13.72
CA PRO A 312 -6.21 0.83 -13.40
C PRO A 312 -7.16 0.57 -14.57
N LEU A 313 -7.37 1.56 -15.44
CA LEU A 313 -8.22 1.41 -16.63
C LEU A 313 -7.59 0.46 -17.65
N ILE A 314 -6.27 0.58 -17.86
CA ILE A 314 -5.53 -0.36 -18.70
C ILE A 314 -5.57 -1.77 -18.09
N ALA A 315 -5.35 -1.88 -16.78
CA ALA A 315 -5.40 -3.16 -16.07
C ALA A 315 -6.74 -3.88 -16.26
N LEU A 316 -7.88 -3.17 -16.14
CA LEU A 316 -9.21 -3.75 -16.34
C LEU A 316 -9.39 -4.38 -17.74
N VAL A 317 -8.73 -3.86 -18.76
CA VAL A 317 -8.86 -4.36 -20.13
C VAL A 317 -7.97 -5.58 -20.39
N VAL A 318 -6.79 -5.63 -19.79
CA VAL A 318 -5.75 -6.61 -20.15
C VAL A 318 -5.64 -7.79 -19.17
N MET A 319 -6.01 -7.60 -17.89
CA MET A 319 -5.76 -8.59 -16.85
C MET A 319 -6.47 -9.93 -17.07
N ASP A 320 -7.69 -9.92 -17.61
CA ASP A 320 -8.46 -11.14 -17.82
C ASP A 320 -8.15 -11.84 -19.13
N LYS A 321 -7.40 -11.20 -20.04
CA LYS A 321 -7.10 -11.71 -21.38
C LYS A 321 -5.72 -12.36 -21.50
N VAL A 322 -4.80 -12.01 -20.61
CA VAL A 322 -3.38 -12.41 -20.67
C VAL A 322 -2.98 -13.09 -19.36
N GLU A 323 -2.19 -14.17 -19.48
CA GLU A 323 -1.61 -14.84 -18.31
C GLU A 323 -0.83 -13.86 -17.43
N ARG A 324 -1.06 -13.89 -16.11
CA ARG A 324 -0.44 -12.95 -15.14
C ARG A 324 1.08 -12.89 -15.31
N LYS A 325 1.76 -14.04 -15.41
CA LYS A 325 3.23 -14.11 -15.58
C LYS A 325 3.68 -13.45 -16.88
N THR A 326 2.96 -13.70 -17.98
CA THR A 326 3.28 -13.11 -19.28
C THR A 326 3.06 -11.60 -19.26
N LEU A 327 1.99 -11.13 -18.62
CA LEU A 327 1.72 -9.71 -18.48
C LEU A 327 2.79 -9.01 -17.63
N ILE A 328 3.21 -9.62 -16.51
CA ILE A 328 4.33 -9.15 -15.69
C ILE A 328 5.62 -9.06 -16.53
N LEU A 329 5.93 -10.08 -17.32
CA LEU A 329 7.13 -10.08 -18.16
C LEU A 329 7.08 -8.95 -19.20
N ILE A 330 6.02 -8.89 -19.99
CA ILE A 330 5.88 -7.90 -21.07
C ILE A 330 5.96 -6.48 -20.51
N THR A 331 5.18 -6.19 -19.45
CA THR A 331 5.17 -4.85 -18.86
C THR A 331 6.49 -4.46 -18.23
N SER A 332 7.20 -5.40 -17.60
CA SER A 332 8.54 -5.16 -17.04
C SER A 332 9.59 -4.91 -18.13
N LEU A 333 9.57 -5.68 -19.22
CA LEU A 333 10.48 -5.48 -20.35
C LEU A 333 10.20 -4.16 -21.07
N VAL A 334 8.93 -3.84 -21.28
CA VAL A 334 8.51 -2.57 -21.88
C VAL A 334 8.92 -1.38 -21.01
N SER A 335 8.90 -1.53 -19.67
CA SER A 335 9.32 -0.46 -18.75
C SER A 335 10.83 -0.16 -18.82
N ALA A 336 11.66 -1.11 -19.24
CA ALA A 336 13.10 -0.92 -19.29
C ALA A 336 13.52 0.20 -20.26
N VAL A 337 12.85 0.32 -21.40
CA VAL A 337 13.16 1.38 -22.39
C VAL A 337 12.93 2.78 -21.81
N PRO A 338 11.73 3.13 -21.30
CA PRO A 338 11.53 4.44 -20.72
C PRO A 338 12.37 4.72 -19.47
N PHE A 339 12.72 3.70 -18.68
CA PHE A 339 13.69 3.88 -17.59
C PHE A 339 15.06 4.32 -18.10
N VAL A 340 15.58 3.66 -19.13
CA VAL A 340 16.87 4.02 -19.75
C VAL A 340 16.80 5.42 -20.36
N LEU A 341 15.74 5.72 -21.11
CA LEU A 341 15.54 7.05 -21.71
C LEU A 341 15.50 8.15 -20.66
N LEU A 342 14.80 7.93 -19.54
CA LEU A 342 14.75 8.85 -18.42
C LEU A 342 16.14 9.04 -17.76
N GLY A 343 16.91 7.97 -17.67
CA GLY A 343 18.25 7.99 -17.06
C GLY A 343 19.34 8.70 -17.88
N VAL A 344 19.19 8.75 -19.22
CA VAL A 344 20.23 9.30 -20.12
C VAL A 344 19.85 10.64 -20.78
N SER A 345 18.57 10.99 -20.78
CA SER A 345 18.09 12.21 -21.45
C SER A 345 18.08 13.42 -20.52
N THR A 346 18.48 14.56 -21.08
CA THR A 346 18.33 15.89 -20.45
C THR A 346 17.22 16.71 -21.09
N SER A 347 16.65 16.23 -22.20
CA SER A 347 15.58 16.91 -22.94
C SER A 347 14.24 16.83 -22.20
N SER A 348 13.65 17.97 -21.86
CA SER A 348 12.38 18.03 -21.11
C SER A 348 11.24 17.21 -21.74
N PRO A 349 10.96 17.28 -23.06
CA PRO A 349 9.92 16.46 -23.66
C PRO A 349 10.18 14.94 -23.52
N VAL A 350 11.45 14.52 -23.64
CA VAL A 350 11.82 13.11 -23.49
C VAL A 350 11.68 12.66 -22.03
N VAL A 351 12.14 13.47 -21.07
CA VAL A 351 12.01 13.22 -19.63
C VAL A 351 10.54 13.12 -19.23
N MET A 352 9.70 14.04 -19.72
CA MET A 352 8.26 14.03 -19.47
C MET A 352 7.59 12.78 -20.02
N ALA A 353 7.85 12.42 -21.27
CA ALA A 353 7.26 11.26 -21.93
C ALA A 353 7.78 9.94 -21.31
N ALA A 354 9.08 9.83 -21.09
CA ALA A 354 9.69 8.62 -20.51
C ALA A 354 9.22 8.39 -19.08
N GLY A 355 9.20 9.41 -18.23
CA GLY A 355 8.71 9.26 -16.85
C GLY A 355 7.22 8.94 -16.78
N GLY A 356 6.40 9.50 -17.67
CA GLY A 356 4.99 9.12 -17.81
C GLY A 356 4.83 7.65 -18.22
N ALA A 357 5.64 7.18 -19.17
CA ALA A 357 5.64 5.77 -19.58
C ALA A 357 6.13 4.85 -18.45
N VAL A 358 7.14 5.26 -17.66
CA VAL A 358 7.56 4.55 -16.44
C VAL A 358 6.39 4.47 -15.46
N ALA A 359 5.70 5.59 -15.20
CA ALA A 359 4.58 5.63 -14.27
C ALA A 359 3.46 4.64 -14.67
N ILE A 360 3.06 4.59 -15.95
CA ILE A 360 2.05 3.65 -16.45
C ILE A 360 2.54 2.21 -16.30
N THR A 361 3.72 1.90 -16.80
CA THR A 361 4.20 0.52 -16.87
C THR A 361 4.46 -0.06 -15.48
N THR A 362 5.08 0.69 -14.59
CA THR A 362 5.33 0.25 -13.19
C THR A 362 4.02 0.11 -12.41
N GLY A 363 3.09 1.04 -12.59
CA GLY A 363 1.76 0.94 -11.99
C GLY A 363 1.01 -0.30 -12.47
N LEU A 364 1.07 -0.62 -13.77
CA LEU A 364 0.44 -1.81 -14.32
C LEU A 364 1.08 -3.09 -13.75
N VAL A 365 2.41 -3.16 -13.68
CA VAL A 365 3.13 -4.28 -13.05
C VAL A 365 2.64 -4.50 -11.62
N LEU A 366 2.59 -3.44 -10.80
CA LEU A 366 2.15 -3.56 -9.41
C LEU A 366 0.69 -3.99 -9.30
N THR A 367 -0.20 -3.44 -10.14
CA THR A 367 -1.63 -3.81 -10.14
C THR A 367 -1.81 -5.30 -10.46
N VAL A 368 -1.14 -5.80 -11.50
CA VAL A 368 -1.17 -7.22 -11.88
C VAL A 368 -0.59 -8.10 -10.77
N PHE A 369 0.49 -7.64 -10.15
CA PHE A 369 1.16 -8.41 -9.10
C PHE A 369 0.35 -8.49 -7.81
N TYR A 370 -0.36 -7.43 -7.42
CA TYR A 370 -1.29 -7.48 -6.29
C TYR A 370 -2.42 -8.51 -6.48
N ALA A 371 -2.89 -8.71 -7.71
CA ALA A 371 -3.83 -9.79 -8.02
C ALA A 371 -3.15 -11.16 -8.00
N TYR A 372 -1.91 -11.26 -8.49
CA TYR A 372 -1.14 -12.49 -8.55
C TYR A 372 -0.81 -13.07 -7.16
N ILE A 373 -0.50 -12.23 -6.17
CA ILE A 373 -0.12 -12.68 -4.82
C ILE A 373 -1.13 -13.65 -4.21
N PRO A 374 -2.42 -13.30 -4.03
CA PRO A 374 -3.39 -14.21 -3.42
C PRO A 374 -3.76 -15.40 -4.32
N GLU A 375 -3.62 -15.27 -5.65
CA GLU A 375 -3.85 -16.36 -6.59
C GLU A 375 -2.74 -17.42 -6.52
N ALA A 376 -1.51 -17.02 -6.23
CA ALA A 376 -0.35 -17.90 -6.15
C ALA A 376 -0.28 -18.75 -4.87
N ILE A 377 -1.07 -18.43 -3.84
CA ILE A 377 -0.97 -19.04 -2.52
C ILE A 377 -2.22 -19.92 -2.23
N PRO A 378 -2.06 -21.16 -1.73
CA PRO A 378 -3.17 -22.01 -1.31
C PRO A 378 -4.07 -21.33 -0.28
N THR A 379 -5.39 -21.61 -0.34
CA THR A 379 -6.42 -20.94 0.46
C THR A 379 -6.12 -20.93 1.97
N GLY A 380 -5.68 -22.04 2.54
CA GLY A 380 -5.36 -22.14 3.97
C GLY A 380 -4.16 -21.32 4.43
N ALA A 381 -3.21 -21.01 3.52
CA ALA A 381 -2.00 -20.23 3.79
C ALA A 381 -2.07 -18.78 3.27
N ARG A 382 -3.14 -18.41 2.53
CA ARG A 382 -3.25 -17.17 1.75
C ARG A 382 -3.03 -15.91 2.58
N GLY A 383 -3.69 -15.80 3.73
CA GLY A 383 -3.58 -14.61 4.58
C GLY A 383 -2.16 -14.38 5.09
N LEU A 384 -1.55 -15.41 5.70
CA LEU A 384 -0.18 -15.35 6.20
C LEU A 384 0.85 -15.19 5.08
N GLY A 385 0.71 -15.96 4.00
CA GLY A 385 1.64 -15.90 2.87
C GLY A 385 1.63 -14.54 2.19
N SER A 386 0.44 -13.98 1.91
CA SER A 386 0.32 -12.62 1.35
C SER A 386 0.92 -11.57 2.28
N GLY A 387 0.69 -11.69 3.59
CA GLY A 387 1.26 -10.79 4.59
C GLY A 387 2.79 -10.81 4.61
N ILE A 388 3.41 -12.00 4.53
CA ILE A 388 4.87 -12.15 4.45
C ILE A 388 5.40 -11.50 3.16
N ILE A 389 4.78 -11.78 2.01
CA ILE A 389 5.20 -11.21 0.72
C ILE A 389 5.14 -9.69 0.74
N ILE A 390 4.03 -9.11 1.21
CA ILE A 390 3.87 -7.66 1.31
C ILE A 390 4.90 -7.07 2.28
N GLY A 391 5.15 -7.72 3.43
CA GLY A 391 6.17 -7.32 4.39
C GLY A 391 7.57 -7.28 3.77
N VAL A 392 7.95 -8.32 3.03
CA VAL A 392 9.25 -8.36 2.32
C VAL A 392 9.35 -7.24 1.27
N GLY A 393 8.27 -6.91 0.57
CA GLY A 393 8.25 -5.78 -0.35
C GLY A 393 8.55 -4.44 0.32
N ARG A 394 8.18 -4.23 1.59
CA ARG A 394 8.53 -2.99 2.33
C ARG A 394 10.04 -2.83 2.54
N PHE A 395 10.80 -3.92 2.62
CA PHE A 395 12.26 -3.85 2.63
C PHE A 395 12.83 -3.30 1.31
N GLY A 396 12.18 -3.55 0.16
CA GLY A 396 12.55 -2.90 -1.10
C GLY A 396 12.50 -1.37 -0.99
N GLY A 397 11.45 -0.83 -0.37
CA GLY A 397 11.35 0.59 -0.06
C GLY A 397 12.44 1.06 0.90
N ALA A 398 12.73 0.29 1.96
CA ALA A 398 13.78 0.64 2.92
C ALA A 398 15.18 0.68 2.27
N VAL A 399 15.49 -0.27 1.41
CA VAL A 399 16.76 -0.31 0.68
C VAL A 399 16.86 0.82 -0.35
N SER A 400 15.73 1.20 -0.99
CA SER A 400 15.71 2.21 -2.05
C SER A 400 16.21 3.59 -1.62
N GLY A 401 16.01 3.96 -0.36
CA GLY A 401 16.47 5.25 0.16
C GLY A 401 17.99 5.33 0.17
N VAL A 402 18.66 4.43 0.89
CA VAL A 402 20.12 4.42 1.02
C VAL A 402 20.80 4.03 -0.31
N LEU A 403 20.30 3.01 -1.00
CA LEU A 403 20.84 2.58 -2.28
C LEU A 403 20.70 3.67 -3.34
N GLY A 404 19.53 4.34 -3.39
CA GLY A 404 19.30 5.42 -4.33
C GLY A 404 20.21 6.63 -4.08
N ALA A 405 20.51 6.96 -2.82
CA ALA A 405 21.51 7.97 -2.48
C ALA A 405 22.90 7.61 -3.02
N ALA A 406 23.34 6.38 -2.81
CA ALA A 406 24.64 5.89 -3.31
C ALA A 406 24.70 5.88 -4.84
N LEU A 407 23.64 5.38 -5.51
CA LEU A 407 23.54 5.33 -6.96
C LEU A 407 23.52 6.74 -7.56
N TYR A 408 22.72 7.65 -6.99
CA TYR A 408 22.65 9.02 -7.47
C TYR A 408 23.98 9.78 -7.25
N GLY A 409 24.61 9.61 -6.10
CA GLY A 409 25.91 10.22 -5.80
C GLY A 409 27.05 9.72 -6.68
N GLY A 410 27.00 8.44 -7.13
CA GLY A 410 28.03 7.86 -7.98
C GLY A 410 27.80 8.06 -9.49
N TRP A 411 26.54 7.92 -9.94
CA TRP A 411 26.19 7.85 -11.36
C TRP A 411 24.98 8.73 -11.76
N GLY A 412 24.54 9.63 -10.88
CA GLY A 412 23.42 10.52 -11.15
C GLY A 412 22.09 9.80 -11.39
N LEU A 413 21.20 10.48 -12.11
CA LEU A 413 19.88 9.93 -12.47
C LEU A 413 20.02 8.61 -13.25
N GLY A 414 20.99 8.49 -14.14
CA GLY A 414 21.24 7.29 -14.94
C GLY A 414 21.45 6.04 -14.09
N GLY A 415 22.28 6.14 -13.04
CA GLY A 415 22.53 5.03 -12.13
C GLY A 415 21.27 4.54 -11.42
N VAL A 416 20.44 5.46 -10.96
CA VAL A 416 19.18 5.14 -10.28
C VAL A 416 18.19 4.47 -11.25
N MET A 417 17.99 5.04 -12.44
CA MET A 417 16.98 4.57 -13.40
C MET A 417 17.37 3.24 -14.05
N ILE A 418 18.64 3.05 -14.42
CA ILE A 418 19.12 1.78 -14.96
C ILE A 418 19.04 0.66 -13.92
N THR A 419 19.36 0.96 -12.66
CA THR A 419 19.20 -0.02 -11.58
C THR A 419 17.72 -0.36 -11.36
N ALA A 420 16.82 0.62 -11.41
CA ALA A 420 15.39 0.37 -11.33
C ALA A 420 14.90 -0.54 -12.49
N ALA A 421 15.33 -0.28 -13.73
CA ALA A 421 15.03 -1.14 -14.86
C ALA A 421 15.54 -2.59 -14.65
N ALA A 422 16.78 -2.75 -14.18
CA ALA A 422 17.36 -4.06 -13.87
C ALA A 422 16.56 -4.81 -12.78
N CYS A 423 16.07 -4.09 -11.75
CA CYS A 423 15.20 -4.66 -10.72
C CYS A 423 13.88 -5.19 -11.31
N TYR A 424 13.24 -4.46 -12.24
CA TYR A 424 12.01 -4.92 -12.89
C TYR A 424 12.25 -6.11 -13.81
N ILE A 425 13.36 -6.14 -14.53
CA ILE A 425 13.75 -7.31 -15.36
C ILE A 425 14.00 -8.52 -14.46
N ALA A 426 14.81 -8.38 -13.41
CA ALA A 426 15.11 -9.47 -12.47
C ALA A 426 13.82 -10.00 -11.81
N PHE A 427 12.93 -9.11 -11.36
CA PHE A 427 11.62 -9.45 -10.84
C PHE A 427 10.83 -10.32 -11.82
N SER A 428 10.67 -9.85 -13.05
CA SER A 428 9.86 -10.57 -14.05
C SER A 428 10.45 -11.93 -14.39
N LEU A 429 11.78 -12.04 -14.49
CA LEU A 429 12.46 -13.31 -14.72
C LEU A 429 12.26 -14.30 -13.57
N ILE A 430 12.37 -13.85 -12.31
CA ILE A 430 12.10 -14.69 -11.13
C ILE A 430 10.66 -15.22 -11.18
N ILE A 431 9.68 -14.36 -11.44
CA ILE A 431 8.27 -14.78 -11.49
C ILE A 431 7.99 -15.72 -12.67
N VAL A 432 8.55 -15.44 -13.84
CA VAL A 432 8.32 -16.28 -15.03
C VAL A 432 8.96 -17.65 -14.88
N MET A 433 10.17 -17.71 -14.35
CA MET A 433 10.91 -18.99 -14.21
C MET A 433 10.39 -19.85 -13.06
N PHE A 434 10.07 -19.24 -11.92
CA PHE A 434 9.83 -19.99 -10.68
C PHE A 434 8.44 -19.80 -10.07
N GLY A 435 7.66 -18.80 -10.49
CA GLY A 435 6.32 -18.54 -9.98
C GLY A 435 5.26 -19.49 -10.57
N PRO A 436 4.14 -19.76 -9.86
CA PRO A 436 3.03 -20.57 -10.37
C PRO A 436 2.26 -19.84 -11.48
N ARG A 437 1.55 -20.60 -12.34
CA ARG A 437 0.56 -20.07 -13.29
C ARG A 437 -0.80 -20.00 -12.61
N THR A 438 -1.48 -18.87 -12.72
CA THR A 438 -2.70 -18.61 -11.95
C THR A 438 -3.94 -18.32 -12.80
N THR A 439 -3.77 -17.78 -14.01
CA THR A 439 -4.89 -17.28 -14.83
C THR A 439 -5.78 -18.44 -15.34
N ASN A 440 -7.10 -18.26 -15.24
CA ASN A 440 -8.12 -19.22 -15.64
C ASN A 440 -8.04 -20.58 -14.95
N ARG A 441 -7.46 -20.65 -13.76
CA ARG A 441 -7.39 -21.85 -12.93
C ARG A 441 -8.19 -21.68 -11.65
N SER A 442 -8.88 -22.74 -11.21
CA SER A 442 -9.45 -22.71 -9.86
C SER A 442 -8.32 -22.63 -8.83
N LEU A 443 -8.57 -21.96 -7.73
CA LEU A 443 -7.58 -21.82 -6.64
C LEU A 443 -7.14 -23.19 -6.08
N GLU A 444 -8.04 -24.18 -6.13
CA GLU A 444 -7.79 -25.57 -5.77
C GLU A 444 -6.96 -26.28 -6.86
N GLY A 445 -7.16 -25.93 -8.14
CA GLY A 445 -6.41 -26.47 -9.27
C GLY A 445 -4.93 -26.04 -9.27
N VAL A 446 -4.63 -24.81 -8.91
CA VAL A 446 -3.25 -24.34 -8.75
C VAL A 446 -2.56 -25.12 -7.63
N ALA A 447 -3.26 -25.37 -6.52
CA ALA A 447 -2.73 -26.14 -5.41
C ALA A 447 -2.51 -27.64 -5.78
N ALA A 448 -3.37 -28.22 -6.61
CA ALA A 448 -3.31 -29.65 -7.01
C ALA A 448 -2.18 -29.94 -8.02
N GLU A 449 -1.93 -29.03 -8.98
CA GLU A 449 -0.88 -29.23 -10.01
C GLU A 449 0.53 -29.12 -9.41
N GLU A 450 0.73 -28.24 -8.44
CA GLU A 450 1.99 -28.22 -7.68
C GLU A 450 2.19 -29.49 -6.83
N LEU A 451 1.10 -30.22 -6.58
CA LEU A 451 1.17 -31.56 -5.94
C LEU A 451 1.58 -32.67 -6.91
N SER A 452 1.24 -32.57 -8.21
CA SER A 452 1.41 -33.62 -9.19
C SER A 452 2.73 -33.54 -10.00
N THR A 453 3.38 -32.38 -10.11
CA THR A 453 4.58 -32.19 -10.93
C THR A 453 5.90 -32.67 -10.28
N ASN A 454 5.86 -33.39 -9.15
CA ASN A 454 7.04 -33.92 -8.46
C ASN A 454 6.86 -35.39 -7.99
N THR A 455 6.06 -36.16 -8.68
CA THR A 455 6.17 -37.64 -8.72
C THR A 455 6.92 -38.03 -9.98
#